data_7adaa2f3dc894d3725b125883cddceb9
#
_entry.id   7adaa2f3dc894d3725b125883cddceb9
#
_cell.length_a   1.000
_cell.length_b   1.000
_cell.length_c   1.000
_cell.angle_alpha   90.00
_cell.angle_beta   90.00
_cell.angle_gamma   90.00
#
_symmetry.space_group_name_H-M   'P 1'
#
loop_
_entity.id
_entity.type
_entity.pdbx_description
1 polymer ?
#
loop_
_entity_poly.entity_id
_entity_poly.type
_entity_poly.pdbx_seq_one_letter_code
_entity_poly.pdbx_strand_id
1 'polypeptide(L)'
;MQPIANLDFINPVAVHAQSKPFYEGKTVRVIVGPSGGYDYWARLLARYMPKYILGNPSFVVQAMPGAGSVIATNYVYNLAQPDGLTVGMPTQQIYMGEFVGNDEVKFQMRRFLWIGSPDRNPAILYIRADTPYKTIDDVIKSKVAPKCGGTGWESSSLIVALEEALGAKFELVLGYPGANEVDLAVLRGEVVCRDLGLTAHFSREPFLSWHAKGFDRHLLQTGRKRDPRAAETPTIFELMDRYKTPEVNRRAMEVLAAGEGFGHPMMAPPGTPMDRVKILRDAYAKALGDPELVAEAQKGGWVIEPVSGEELQSLAERIMVQPPEVVNQVKRILRVK
;
A
#
# COMPACT_ATOMS: atom_id res chain seq x y z
N MET A 1 -62.14 -42.48 46.87
CA MET A 1 -61.09 -41.45 46.73
C MET A 1 -60.14 -41.90 45.64
N GLN A 2 -60.26 -41.34 44.44
CA GLN A 2 -59.33 -41.58 43.34
C GLN A 2 -58.27 -40.47 43.31
N PRO A 3 -57.01 -40.77 43.02
CA PRO A 3 -55.99 -39.71 42.97
C PRO A 3 -56.05 -38.97 41.60
N ILE A 4 -55.88 -37.65 41.70
CA ILE A 4 -55.84 -36.67 40.62
C ILE A 4 -54.55 -36.85 39.84
N ALA A 5 -54.68 -37.05 38.51
CA ALA A 5 -53.54 -37.13 37.58
C ALA A 5 -52.74 -35.81 37.51
N ASN A 6 -51.44 -35.93 37.66
CA ASN A 6 -50.50 -34.81 37.43
C ASN A 6 -50.51 -34.42 35.97
N LEU A 7 -50.85 -33.19 35.66
CA LEU A 7 -50.63 -32.52 34.38
C LEU A 7 -49.18 -32.05 34.32
N ASP A 8 -48.37 -32.76 33.55
CA ASP A 8 -47.03 -32.33 33.15
C ASP A 8 -47.14 -31.11 32.27
N PHE A 9 -46.74 -29.95 32.79
CA PHE A 9 -46.58 -28.74 32.04
C PHE A 9 -45.37 -28.89 31.08
N ILE A 10 -45.65 -29.13 29.78
CA ILE A 10 -44.64 -29.06 28.73
C ILE A 10 -44.18 -27.59 28.61
N ASN A 11 -43.00 -27.29 29.14
CA ASN A 11 -42.35 -26.01 28.89
C ASN A 11 -42.07 -25.86 27.38
N PRO A 12 -42.57 -24.81 26.72
CA PRO A 12 -42.21 -24.57 25.33
C PRO A 12 -40.72 -24.24 25.27
N VAL A 13 -39.93 -25.11 24.62
CA VAL A 13 -38.56 -24.78 24.24
C VAL A 13 -38.62 -23.58 23.32
N ALA A 14 -38.15 -22.42 23.77
CA ALA A 14 -38.05 -21.26 22.97
C ALA A 14 -37.08 -21.55 21.82
N VAL A 15 -37.61 -21.82 20.63
CA VAL A 15 -36.84 -21.85 19.38
C VAL A 15 -36.34 -20.43 19.16
N HIS A 16 -35.09 -20.20 19.52
CA HIS A 16 -34.40 -18.98 19.14
C HIS A 16 -34.35 -18.99 17.61
N ALA A 17 -35.19 -18.19 16.98
CA ALA A 17 -35.06 -17.89 15.56
C ALA A 17 -33.65 -17.34 15.36
N GLN A 18 -32.78 -18.12 14.71
CA GLN A 18 -31.45 -17.64 14.32
C GLN A 18 -31.67 -16.40 13.46
N SER A 19 -31.26 -15.25 13.96
CA SER A 19 -31.29 -14.01 13.17
C SER A 19 -30.49 -14.24 11.90
N LYS A 20 -31.06 -13.85 10.75
CA LYS A 20 -30.37 -13.95 9.46
C LYS A 20 -28.99 -13.30 9.55
N PRO A 21 -27.98 -13.89 8.92
CA PRO A 21 -26.65 -13.27 8.86
C PRO A 21 -26.72 -11.87 8.31
N PHE A 22 -25.98 -10.94 8.93
CA PHE A 22 -26.03 -9.51 8.53
C PHE A 22 -25.79 -9.30 7.02
N TYR A 23 -24.86 -10.06 6.44
CA TYR A 23 -24.46 -9.91 5.03
C TYR A 23 -25.36 -10.65 4.04
N GLU A 24 -26.34 -11.43 4.48
CA GLU A 24 -27.27 -12.14 3.58
C GLU A 24 -28.05 -11.16 2.71
N GLY A 25 -27.92 -11.33 1.38
CA GLY A 25 -28.58 -10.47 0.38
C GLY A 25 -28.03 -9.04 0.32
N LYS A 26 -26.87 -8.76 0.95
CA LYS A 26 -26.25 -7.44 0.91
C LYS A 26 -25.20 -7.34 -0.19
N THR A 27 -24.89 -6.09 -0.55
CA THR A 27 -23.81 -5.74 -1.46
C THR A 27 -22.77 -4.90 -0.73
N VAL A 28 -21.53 -5.35 -0.76
CA VAL A 28 -20.37 -4.58 -0.26
C VAL A 28 -19.75 -3.82 -1.43
N ARG A 29 -19.61 -2.52 -1.30
CA ARG A 29 -18.92 -1.67 -2.29
C ARG A 29 -17.45 -1.52 -1.93
N VAL A 30 -16.57 -1.78 -2.90
CA VAL A 30 -15.13 -1.56 -2.80
C VAL A 30 -14.80 -0.31 -3.62
N ILE A 31 -14.52 0.79 -2.95
CA ILE A 31 -14.16 2.06 -3.59
C ILE A 31 -12.66 2.07 -3.85
N VAL A 32 -12.25 2.12 -5.12
CA VAL A 32 -10.85 2.08 -5.53
C VAL A 32 -10.43 3.45 -6.06
N GLY A 33 -9.40 4.04 -5.46
CA GLY A 33 -8.87 5.33 -5.91
C GLY A 33 -8.10 5.22 -7.22
N PRO A 34 -7.01 4.44 -7.30
CA PRO A 34 -6.17 4.33 -8.49
C PRO A 34 -6.54 3.13 -9.36
N SER A 35 -6.05 3.14 -10.59
CA SER A 35 -6.07 1.99 -11.51
C SER A 35 -4.85 1.06 -11.28
N GLY A 36 -4.70 0.04 -12.12
CA GLY A 36 -3.56 -0.87 -12.10
C GLY A 36 -3.62 -1.89 -10.97
N GLY A 37 -2.57 -2.03 -10.17
CA GLY A 37 -2.48 -3.03 -9.10
C GLY A 37 -3.61 -2.95 -8.07
N TYR A 38 -4.04 -1.75 -7.74
CA TYR A 38 -5.14 -1.55 -6.79
C TYR A 38 -6.48 -2.05 -7.33
N ASP A 39 -6.81 -1.75 -8.59
CA ASP A 39 -8.02 -2.27 -9.25
C ASP A 39 -7.96 -3.79 -9.42
N TYR A 40 -6.79 -4.33 -9.76
CA TYR A 40 -6.57 -5.77 -9.84
C TYR A 40 -6.86 -6.46 -8.49
N TRP A 41 -6.24 -6.00 -7.41
CA TRP A 41 -6.44 -6.57 -6.08
C TRP A 41 -7.87 -6.41 -5.58
N ALA A 42 -8.49 -5.25 -5.83
CA ALA A 42 -9.89 -5.02 -5.47
C ALA A 42 -10.82 -6.03 -6.14
N ARG A 43 -10.65 -6.28 -7.46
CA ARG A 43 -11.46 -7.25 -8.21
C ARG A 43 -11.17 -8.68 -7.80
N LEU A 44 -9.92 -9.01 -7.52
CA LEU A 44 -9.54 -10.34 -7.05
C LEU A 44 -10.18 -10.63 -5.70
N LEU A 45 -10.01 -9.74 -4.72
CA LEU A 45 -10.61 -9.87 -3.39
C LEU A 45 -12.14 -9.87 -3.44
N ALA A 46 -12.76 -9.06 -4.30
CA ALA A 46 -14.20 -9.02 -4.48
C ALA A 46 -14.81 -10.35 -4.96
N ARG A 47 -14.03 -11.18 -5.66
CA ARG A 47 -14.48 -12.53 -6.10
C ARG A 47 -14.32 -13.59 -5.01
N TYR A 48 -13.29 -13.47 -4.16
CA TYR A 48 -12.95 -14.52 -3.20
C TYR A 48 -13.45 -14.25 -1.78
N MET A 49 -13.46 -13.01 -1.29
CA MET A 49 -13.93 -12.69 0.07
C MET A 49 -15.37 -13.16 0.36
N PRO A 50 -16.34 -13.04 -0.58
CA PRO A 50 -17.71 -13.50 -0.32
C PRO A 50 -17.81 -14.94 0.14
N LYS A 51 -16.97 -15.84 -0.37
CA LYS A 51 -16.93 -17.28 0.01
C LYS A 51 -16.75 -17.48 1.53
N TYR A 52 -16.13 -16.51 2.21
CA TYR A 52 -15.75 -16.58 3.62
C TYR A 52 -16.59 -15.69 4.54
N ILE A 53 -17.64 -15.06 4.00
CA ILE A 53 -18.60 -14.26 4.77
C ILE A 53 -19.93 -14.99 4.86
N LEU A 54 -20.42 -15.21 6.08
CA LEU A 54 -21.72 -15.82 6.28
C LEU A 54 -22.83 -14.98 5.64
N GLY A 55 -23.63 -15.58 4.78
CA GLY A 55 -24.61 -14.89 3.95
C GLY A 55 -24.14 -14.59 2.52
N ASN A 56 -22.88 -14.88 2.20
CA ASN A 56 -22.29 -14.79 0.86
C ASN A 56 -22.69 -13.49 0.09
N PRO A 57 -22.34 -12.30 0.60
CA PRO A 57 -22.75 -11.03 -0.01
C PRO A 57 -22.13 -10.84 -1.40
N SER A 58 -22.77 -10.00 -2.21
CA SER A 58 -22.14 -9.53 -3.45
C SER A 58 -21.09 -8.46 -3.15
N PHE A 59 -19.96 -8.47 -3.88
CA PHE A 59 -18.97 -7.39 -3.85
C PHE A 59 -18.95 -6.67 -5.19
N VAL A 60 -19.00 -5.35 -5.16
CA VAL A 60 -18.96 -4.49 -6.37
C VAL A 60 -17.80 -3.51 -6.25
N VAL A 61 -16.90 -3.55 -7.23
CA VAL A 61 -15.77 -2.62 -7.31
C VAL A 61 -16.19 -1.37 -8.07
N GLN A 62 -16.01 -0.22 -7.45
CA GLN A 62 -16.32 1.09 -8.00
C GLN A 62 -15.06 1.95 -8.04
N ALA A 63 -14.60 2.30 -9.25
CA ALA A 63 -13.50 3.22 -9.43
C ALA A 63 -13.93 4.65 -9.07
N MET A 64 -13.08 5.33 -8.31
CA MET A 64 -13.24 6.75 -7.94
C MET A 64 -11.87 7.43 -8.01
N PRO A 65 -11.32 7.64 -9.22
CA PRO A 65 -10.00 8.22 -9.41
C PRO A 65 -9.98 9.71 -9.07
N GLY A 66 -8.78 10.21 -8.79
CA GLY A 66 -8.48 11.63 -8.66
C GLY A 66 -7.64 11.99 -7.43
N ALA A 67 -6.84 13.04 -7.60
CA ALA A 67 -5.96 13.61 -6.58
C ALA A 67 -5.17 12.55 -5.78
N GLY A 68 -4.53 11.58 -6.47
CA GLY A 68 -3.75 10.54 -5.78
C GLY A 68 -4.55 9.69 -4.78
N SER A 69 -5.83 9.41 -5.03
CA SER A 69 -6.83 8.76 -4.15
C SER A 69 -7.48 9.65 -3.09
N VAL A 70 -7.14 10.93 -2.98
CA VAL A 70 -7.74 11.83 -1.97
C VAL A 70 -9.26 11.88 -2.14
N ILE A 71 -9.79 11.92 -3.39
CA ILE A 71 -11.24 11.95 -3.64
C ILE A 71 -11.91 10.69 -3.07
N ALA A 72 -11.42 9.50 -3.40
CA ALA A 72 -11.95 8.23 -2.92
C ALA A 72 -11.87 8.13 -1.39
N THR A 73 -10.75 8.55 -0.83
CA THR A 73 -10.49 8.46 0.61
C THR A 73 -11.38 9.42 1.40
N ASN A 74 -11.55 10.66 0.92
CA ASN A 74 -12.49 11.62 1.49
C ASN A 74 -13.94 11.08 1.43
N TYR A 75 -14.32 10.45 0.32
CA TYR A 75 -15.63 9.81 0.19
C TYR A 75 -15.84 8.72 1.25
N VAL A 76 -14.89 7.78 1.36
CA VAL A 76 -14.98 6.68 2.32
C VAL A 76 -15.01 7.20 3.76
N TYR A 77 -14.26 8.26 4.06
CA TYR A 77 -14.19 8.83 5.40
C TYR A 77 -15.46 9.58 5.82
N ASN A 78 -16.00 10.45 4.93
CA ASN A 78 -17.01 11.44 5.29
C ASN A 78 -18.42 11.09 4.80
N LEU A 79 -18.54 10.30 3.71
CA LEU A 79 -19.82 10.09 3.03
C LEU A 79 -20.28 8.63 3.04
N ALA A 80 -19.37 7.66 3.15
CA ALA A 80 -19.76 6.27 3.24
C ALA A 80 -20.40 5.97 4.60
N GLN A 81 -21.53 5.23 4.60
CA GLN A 81 -22.15 4.81 5.84
C GLN A 81 -21.24 3.82 6.57
N PRO A 82 -21.02 3.98 7.90
CA PRO A 82 -20.15 3.10 8.67
C PRO A 82 -20.88 1.81 9.09
N ASP A 83 -21.50 1.14 8.13
CA ASP A 83 -22.34 -0.04 8.32
C ASP A 83 -21.65 -1.36 7.92
N GLY A 84 -20.40 -1.30 7.46
CA GLY A 84 -19.64 -2.46 6.98
C GLY A 84 -19.97 -2.86 5.54
N LEU A 85 -20.76 -2.09 4.80
CA LEU A 85 -21.11 -2.33 3.39
C LEU A 85 -20.33 -1.45 2.40
N THR A 86 -19.38 -0.65 2.89
CA THR A 86 -18.45 0.10 2.06
C THR A 86 -17.05 -0.02 2.62
N VAL A 87 -16.08 -0.34 1.76
CA VAL A 87 -14.65 -0.35 2.06
C VAL A 87 -13.89 0.44 1.00
N GLY A 88 -12.73 0.96 1.34
CA GLY A 88 -11.86 1.71 0.43
C GLY A 88 -10.55 1.00 0.18
N MET A 89 -9.99 1.18 -1.02
CA MET A 89 -8.62 0.79 -1.38
C MET A 89 -7.89 2.01 -1.98
N PRO A 90 -7.25 2.84 -1.14
CA PRO A 90 -6.48 4.00 -1.57
C PRO A 90 -5.07 3.59 -2.01
N THR A 91 -4.29 4.56 -2.52
CA THR A 91 -2.85 4.38 -2.72
C THR A 91 -2.13 4.17 -1.40
N GLN A 92 -1.00 3.48 -1.44
CA GLN A 92 -0.15 3.26 -0.27
C GLN A 92 0.42 4.57 0.32
N GLN A 93 0.56 5.63 -0.49
CA GLN A 93 1.06 6.94 -0.05
C GLN A 93 -0.03 7.88 0.46
N ILE A 94 -1.28 7.45 0.56
CA ILE A 94 -2.42 8.32 0.91
C ILE A 94 -2.23 9.10 2.23
N TYR A 95 -1.45 8.55 3.18
CA TYR A 95 -1.14 9.21 4.45
C TYR A 95 -0.34 10.51 4.30
N MET A 96 0.41 10.63 3.20
CA MET A 96 1.34 11.74 3.01
C MET A 96 0.63 13.09 2.96
N GLY A 97 -0.51 13.15 2.30
CA GLY A 97 -1.31 14.39 2.23
C GLY A 97 -1.73 14.90 3.61
N GLU A 98 -2.21 14.02 4.50
CA GLU A 98 -2.52 14.39 5.89
C GLU A 98 -1.24 14.80 6.64
N PHE A 99 -0.17 14.02 6.47
CA PHE A 99 1.10 14.23 7.16
C PHE A 99 1.72 15.61 6.89
N VAL A 100 1.64 16.08 5.65
CA VAL A 100 2.17 17.41 5.28
C VAL A 100 1.17 18.55 5.48
N GLY A 101 -0.07 18.23 5.82
CA GLY A 101 -1.12 19.22 6.05
C GLY A 101 -1.76 19.76 4.77
N ASN A 102 -1.98 18.89 3.77
CA ASN A 102 -2.69 19.27 2.54
C ASN A 102 -4.17 19.57 2.85
N ASP A 103 -4.61 20.78 2.51
CA ASP A 103 -5.96 21.26 2.77
C ASP A 103 -7.08 20.48 2.04
N GLU A 104 -6.76 19.76 0.98
CA GLU A 104 -7.73 18.92 0.26
C GLU A 104 -8.03 17.60 1.01
N VAL A 105 -7.17 17.21 1.94
CA VAL A 105 -7.33 16.00 2.75
C VAL A 105 -8.32 16.28 3.89
N LYS A 106 -9.45 15.58 3.87
CA LYS A 106 -10.55 15.71 4.84
C LYS A 106 -10.76 14.41 5.63
N PHE A 107 -9.73 13.64 5.83
CA PHE A 107 -9.72 12.39 6.60
C PHE A 107 -8.58 12.37 7.62
N GLN A 108 -8.64 11.42 8.54
CA GLN A 108 -7.58 11.12 9.50
C GLN A 108 -7.23 9.63 9.38
N MET A 109 -5.98 9.34 8.98
CA MET A 109 -5.49 7.98 8.73
C MET A 109 -5.69 7.05 9.92
N ARG A 110 -5.48 7.56 11.14
CA ARG A 110 -5.60 6.81 12.39
C ARG A 110 -7.04 6.42 12.74
N ARG A 111 -8.04 7.06 12.15
CA ARG A 111 -9.47 6.80 12.43
C ARG A 111 -10.11 5.77 11.49
N PHE A 112 -9.47 5.43 10.38
CA PHE A 112 -9.92 4.32 9.57
C PHE A 112 -9.78 3.00 10.32
N LEU A 113 -10.63 2.05 9.98
CA LEU A 113 -10.55 0.69 10.48
C LEU A 113 -9.93 -0.19 9.40
N TRP A 114 -8.63 -0.41 9.50
CA TRP A 114 -7.87 -1.15 8.50
C TRP A 114 -8.28 -2.62 8.48
N ILE A 115 -8.51 -3.15 7.28
CA ILE A 115 -8.92 -4.54 7.05
C ILE A 115 -7.69 -5.42 6.79
N GLY A 116 -6.79 -4.99 5.92
CA GLY A 116 -5.56 -5.68 5.60
C GLY A 116 -4.94 -5.19 4.30
N SER A 117 -3.78 -5.74 3.95
CA SER A 117 -3.14 -5.61 2.65
C SER A 117 -2.72 -6.99 2.13
N PRO A 118 -2.80 -7.26 0.81
CA PRO A 118 -2.37 -8.54 0.25
C PRO A 118 -0.85 -8.64 0.17
N ASP A 119 -0.16 -7.51 0.22
CA ASP A 119 1.28 -7.44 0.04
C ASP A 119 1.91 -6.26 0.78
N ARG A 120 3.23 -6.29 0.85
CA ARG A 120 4.08 -5.13 1.02
C ARG A 120 4.62 -4.75 -0.36
N ASN A 121 4.83 -3.48 -0.59
CA ASN A 121 5.29 -3.02 -1.90
C ASN A 121 6.54 -2.13 -1.76
N PRO A 122 7.68 -2.71 -1.32
CA PRO A 122 8.93 -1.97 -1.26
C PRO A 122 9.33 -1.53 -2.67
N ALA A 123 10.08 -0.43 -2.74
CA ALA A 123 10.60 0.10 -3.99
C ALA A 123 12.04 -0.35 -4.23
N ILE A 124 12.43 -0.37 -5.50
CA ILE A 124 13.80 -0.50 -5.95
C ILE A 124 14.17 0.72 -6.79
N LEU A 125 15.33 1.30 -6.52
CA LEU A 125 15.94 2.33 -7.35
C LEU A 125 16.91 1.65 -8.31
N TYR A 126 16.59 1.68 -9.60
CA TYR A 126 17.47 1.16 -10.63
C TYR A 126 18.06 2.28 -11.49
N ILE A 127 19.18 1.98 -12.13
CA ILE A 127 19.87 2.85 -13.08
C ILE A 127 20.34 2.04 -14.29
N ARG A 128 20.45 2.68 -15.45
CA ARG A 128 21.02 2.05 -16.65
C ARG A 128 22.44 1.57 -16.39
N ALA A 129 22.75 0.35 -16.80
CA ALA A 129 24.05 -0.28 -16.58
C ALA A 129 25.18 0.33 -17.43
N ASP A 130 24.87 1.05 -18.51
CA ASP A 130 25.84 1.75 -19.36
C ASP A 130 26.29 3.11 -18.78
N THR A 131 25.80 3.47 -17.60
CA THR A 131 26.22 4.67 -16.86
C THR A 131 27.46 4.40 -15.99
N PRO A 132 28.21 5.45 -15.57
CA PRO A 132 29.35 5.29 -14.68
C PRO A 132 28.97 4.91 -13.24
N TYR A 133 27.70 4.97 -12.88
CA TYR A 133 27.21 4.73 -11.50
C TYR A 133 26.94 3.24 -11.29
N LYS A 134 27.86 2.54 -10.62
CA LYS A 134 27.73 1.10 -10.32
C LYS A 134 27.03 0.85 -8.99
N THR A 135 27.17 1.76 -8.06
CA THR A 135 26.63 1.72 -6.69
C THR A 135 26.11 3.09 -6.28
N ILE A 136 25.41 3.16 -5.17
CA ILE A 136 25.00 4.45 -4.59
C ILE A 136 26.21 5.30 -4.17
N ASP A 137 27.35 4.68 -3.82
CA ASP A 137 28.59 5.37 -3.49
C ASP A 137 29.14 6.18 -4.68
N ASP A 138 28.96 5.66 -5.90
CA ASP A 138 29.39 6.37 -7.11
C ASP A 138 28.54 7.62 -7.34
N VAL A 139 27.24 7.54 -7.05
CA VAL A 139 26.35 8.71 -7.11
C VAL A 139 26.74 9.75 -6.09
N ILE A 140 27.00 9.35 -4.84
CA ILE A 140 27.43 10.25 -3.75
C ILE A 140 28.72 10.99 -4.09
N LYS A 141 29.68 10.28 -4.69
CA LYS A 141 30.99 10.85 -5.03
C LYS A 141 31.01 11.64 -6.33
N SER A 142 29.95 11.50 -7.14
CA SER A 142 29.90 12.13 -8.46
C SER A 142 29.68 13.65 -8.38
N LYS A 143 30.36 14.37 -9.26
CA LYS A 143 30.09 15.80 -9.49
C LYS A 143 28.88 16.05 -10.41
N VAL A 144 28.46 15.01 -11.15
CA VAL A 144 27.32 15.05 -12.06
C VAL A 144 26.23 14.19 -11.47
N ALA A 145 25.07 14.77 -11.24
CA ALA A 145 23.91 14.01 -10.74
C ALA A 145 23.27 13.22 -11.87
N PRO A 146 22.98 11.92 -11.70
CA PRO A 146 22.20 11.16 -12.69
C PRO A 146 20.78 11.70 -12.78
N LYS A 147 20.22 11.74 -14.01
CA LYS A 147 18.85 12.15 -14.28
C LYS A 147 17.90 11.00 -14.00
N CYS A 148 17.00 11.19 -13.04
CA CYS A 148 15.93 10.23 -12.73
C CYS A 148 14.57 10.75 -13.21
N GLY A 149 13.80 9.88 -13.84
CA GLY A 149 12.45 10.17 -14.29
C GLY A 149 11.40 9.92 -13.24
N GLY A 150 10.35 10.76 -13.21
CA GLY A 150 9.20 10.59 -12.33
C GLY A 150 7.93 11.27 -12.84
N THR A 151 6.77 10.80 -12.37
CA THR A 151 5.48 11.39 -12.74
C THR A 151 5.15 12.64 -11.92
N GLY A 152 5.69 12.75 -10.71
CA GLY A 152 5.47 13.89 -9.81
C GLY A 152 6.35 13.82 -8.56
N TRP A 153 6.28 14.85 -7.72
CA TRP A 153 7.07 14.94 -6.50
C TRP A 153 6.75 13.83 -5.48
N GLU A 154 5.49 13.52 -5.27
CA GLU A 154 5.07 12.50 -4.30
C GLU A 154 5.57 11.11 -4.71
N SER A 155 5.44 10.78 -6.00
CA SER A 155 5.90 9.51 -6.55
C SER A 155 7.43 9.38 -6.63
N SER A 156 8.18 10.48 -6.50
CA SER A 156 9.64 10.52 -6.53
C SER A 156 10.25 10.94 -5.19
N SER A 157 9.45 10.95 -4.14
CA SER A 157 9.85 11.40 -2.80
C SER A 157 11.04 10.62 -2.23
N LEU A 158 11.14 9.33 -2.54
CA LEU A 158 12.30 8.50 -2.19
C LEU A 158 13.58 9.11 -2.76
N ILE A 159 13.63 9.39 -4.06
CA ILE A 159 14.84 9.90 -4.74
C ILE A 159 15.25 11.25 -4.15
N VAL A 160 14.29 12.14 -3.90
CA VAL A 160 14.57 13.45 -3.27
C VAL A 160 15.17 13.28 -1.87
N ALA A 161 14.64 12.33 -1.10
CA ALA A 161 15.09 12.08 0.27
C ALA A 161 16.51 11.50 0.35
N LEU A 162 17.03 10.88 -0.73
CA LEU A 162 18.37 10.29 -0.75
C LEU A 162 19.49 11.32 -0.59
N GLU A 163 19.27 12.58 -1.03
CA GLU A 163 20.24 13.65 -0.79
C GLU A 163 20.37 13.94 0.71
N GLU A 164 19.25 14.06 1.42
CA GLU A 164 19.23 14.34 2.86
C GLU A 164 19.65 13.13 3.70
N ALA A 165 19.33 11.93 3.25
CA ALA A 165 19.63 10.70 3.99
C ALA A 165 21.08 10.22 3.80
N LEU A 166 21.62 10.31 2.58
CA LEU A 166 22.88 9.70 2.19
C LEU A 166 23.87 10.67 1.52
N GLY A 167 23.45 11.89 1.17
CA GLY A 167 24.22 12.79 0.32
C GLY A 167 24.19 12.42 -1.17
N ALA A 168 23.32 11.49 -1.58
CA ALA A 168 23.18 11.04 -2.97
C ALA A 168 22.31 12.01 -3.76
N LYS A 169 22.91 12.78 -4.65
CA LYS A 169 22.21 13.79 -5.48
C LYS A 169 21.73 13.20 -6.78
N PHE A 170 20.46 13.47 -7.09
CA PHE A 170 19.83 13.13 -8.36
C PHE A 170 19.18 14.38 -8.98
N GLU A 171 19.21 14.48 -10.30
CA GLU A 171 18.43 15.45 -11.05
C GLU A 171 17.09 14.84 -11.43
N LEU A 172 16.00 15.35 -10.87
CA LEU A 172 14.66 14.86 -11.19
C LEU A 172 14.09 15.50 -12.44
N VAL A 173 13.65 14.69 -13.38
CA VAL A 173 12.87 15.07 -14.56
C VAL A 173 11.45 14.59 -14.34
N LEU A 174 10.54 15.51 -14.03
CA LEU A 174 9.16 15.23 -13.65
C LEU A 174 8.19 15.61 -14.76
N GLY A 175 6.93 15.16 -14.62
CA GLY A 175 5.85 15.52 -15.53
C GLY A 175 5.58 14.50 -16.63
N TYR A 176 6.17 13.31 -16.53
CA TYR A 176 5.75 12.20 -17.38
C TYR A 176 4.30 11.80 -17.07
N PRO A 177 3.45 11.55 -18.09
CA PRO A 177 2.03 11.24 -17.87
C PRO A 177 1.79 9.97 -17.04
N GLY A 178 2.70 9.00 -17.13
CA GLY A 178 2.59 7.74 -16.41
C GLY A 178 3.91 6.99 -16.33
N ALA A 179 3.86 5.83 -15.66
CA ALA A 179 5.02 4.98 -15.43
C ALA A 179 5.64 4.46 -16.73
N ASN A 180 4.80 4.13 -17.73
CA ASN A 180 5.28 3.59 -19.00
C ASN A 180 6.09 4.64 -19.80
N GLU A 181 5.70 5.91 -19.71
CA GLU A 181 6.40 7.02 -20.35
C GLU A 181 7.77 7.26 -19.70
N VAL A 182 7.87 7.07 -18.38
CA VAL A 182 9.17 7.09 -17.67
C VAL A 182 10.05 5.93 -18.15
N ASP A 183 9.50 4.72 -18.28
CA ASP A 183 10.24 3.55 -18.75
C ASP A 183 10.75 3.75 -20.18
N LEU A 184 9.95 4.35 -21.07
CA LEU A 184 10.37 4.71 -22.43
C LEU A 184 11.48 5.77 -22.41
N ALA A 185 11.40 6.76 -21.52
CA ALA A 185 12.43 7.79 -21.39
C ALA A 185 13.76 7.18 -20.89
N VAL A 186 13.71 6.21 -19.97
CA VAL A 186 14.89 5.44 -19.55
C VAL A 186 15.46 4.65 -20.71
N LEU A 187 14.62 3.97 -21.48
CA LEU A 187 15.06 3.19 -22.65
C LEU A 187 15.79 4.06 -23.69
N ARG A 188 15.29 5.28 -23.93
CA ARG A 188 15.86 6.25 -24.87
C ARG A 188 17.07 7.01 -24.32
N GLY A 189 17.35 6.91 -23.01
CA GLY A 189 18.43 7.64 -22.35
C GLY A 189 18.15 9.12 -22.08
N GLU A 190 16.88 9.54 -22.16
CA GLU A 190 16.45 10.89 -21.74
C GLU A 190 16.64 11.07 -20.23
N VAL A 191 16.34 10.03 -19.47
CA VAL A 191 16.70 9.83 -18.07
C VAL A 191 17.41 8.49 -17.92
N VAL A 192 18.15 8.30 -16.85
CA VAL A 192 18.96 7.08 -16.66
C VAL A 192 18.53 6.24 -15.46
N CYS A 193 17.67 6.74 -14.62
CA CYS A 193 17.19 6.06 -13.40
C CYS A 193 15.74 6.40 -13.05
N ARG A 194 15.13 5.53 -12.27
CA ARG A 194 13.87 5.74 -11.55
C ARG A 194 13.71 4.73 -10.42
N ASP A 195 12.78 5.01 -9.51
CA ASP A 195 12.29 4.03 -8.55
C ASP A 195 10.90 3.50 -8.94
N LEU A 196 10.62 2.26 -8.55
CA LEU A 196 9.30 1.65 -8.70
C LEU A 196 9.14 0.50 -7.72
N GLY A 197 7.91 0.00 -7.57
CA GLY A 197 7.64 -1.17 -6.72
C GLY A 197 8.44 -2.39 -7.19
N LEU A 198 9.10 -3.03 -6.26
CA LEU A 198 10.01 -4.14 -6.49
C LEU A 198 9.30 -5.33 -7.15
N THR A 199 8.05 -5.63 -6.77
CA THR A 199 7.26 -6.67 -7.43
C THR A 199 7.07 -6.36 -8.92
N ALA A 200 6.72 -5.13 -9.29
CA ALA A 200 6.57 -4.76 -10.68
C ALA A 200 7.88 -4.88 -11.48
N HIS A 201 9.01 -4.53 -10.84
CA HIS A 201 10.33 -4.61 -11.44
C HIS A 201 10.78 -6.04 -11.77
N PHE A 202 10.36 -7.03 -10.96
CA PHE A 202 10.75 -8.43 -11.14
C PHE A 202 9.66 -9.31 -11.78
N SER A 203 8.51 -8.76 -12.20
CA SER A 203 7.40 -9.59 -12.69
C SER A 203 6.88 -9.21 -14.08
N ARG A 204 7.27 -8.07 -14.63
CA ARG A 204 6.72 -7.60 -15.92
C ARG A 204 7.74 -7.03 -16.87
N GLU A 205 7.37 -6.96 -18.16
CA GLU A 205 8.11 -6.21 -19.16
C GLU A 205 7.97 -4.68 -18.95
N PRO A 206 8.98 -3.87 -19.30
CA PRO A 206 10.22 -4.28 -19.99
C PRO A 206 11.32 -4.83 -19.06
N PHE A 207 11.11 -4.84 -17.75
CA PHE A 207 12.16 -5.11 -16.76
C PHE A 207 12.71 -6.53 -16.83
N LEU A 208 11.88 -7.55 -17.09
CA LEU A 208 12.33 -8.93 -17.27
C LEU A 208 13.36 -9.02 -18.39
N SER A 209 13.06 -8.39 -19.54
CA SER A 209 13.99 -8.32 -20.69
C SER A 209 15.24 -7.49 -20.37
N TRP A 210 15.11 -6.43 -19.59
CA TRP A 210 16.23 -5.57 -19.18
C TRP A 210 17.20 -6.32 -18.28
N HIS A 211 16.70 -7.03 -17.28
CA HIS A 211 17.51 -7.90 -16.42
C HIS A 211 18.26 -8.96 -17.21
N ALA A 212 17.54 -9.69 -18.08
CA ALA A 212 18.14 -10.74 -18.89
C ALA A 212 19.27 -10.23 -19.79
N LYS A 213 19.22 -8.96 -20.22
CA LYS A 213 20.21 -8.30 -21.08
C LYS A 213 21.26 -7.50 -20.30
N GLY A 214 21.18 -7.43 -18.96
CA GLY A 214 22.06 -6.58 -18.15
C GLY A 214 21.94 -5.09 -18.45
N PHE A 215 20.74 -4.63 -18.85
CA PHE A 215 20.49 -3.24 -19.21
C PHE A 215 20.40 -2.34 -17.97
N ASP A 216 19.91 -2.85 -16.87
CA ASP A 216 19.74 -2.14 -15.62
C ASP A 216 20.60 -2.68 -14.49
N ARG A 217 20.73 -1.89 -13.45
CA ARG A 217 21.49 -2.16 -12.24
C ARG A 217 20.76 -1.55 -11.06
N HIS A 218 20.76 -2.23 -9.92
CA HIS A 218 20.05 -1.79 -8.72
C HIS A 218 20.99 -1.02 -7.79
N LEU A 219 20.58 0.16 -7.34
CA LEU A 219 21.37 1.00 -6.44
C LEU A 219 21.00 0.78 -4.98
N LEU A 220 19.69 0.67 -4.70
CA LEU A 220 19.15 0.38 -3.38
C LEU A 220 17.72 -0.15 -3.46
N GLN A 221 17.26 -0.74 -2.37
CA GLN A 221 15.87 -1.11 -2.13
C GLN A 221 15.39 -0.55 -0.78
N THR A 222 14.07 -0.37 -0.63
CA THR A 222 13.53 0.33 0.53
C THR A 222 13.00 -0.60 1.61
N GLY A 223 12.80 -1.88 1.32
CA GLY A 223 12.36 -2.88 2.31
C GLY A 223 13.26 -2.95 3.54
N ARG A 224 12.67 -3.33 4.68
CA ARG A 224 13.42 -3.56 5.94
C ARG A 224 14.43 -4.71 5.85
N LYS A 225 14.21 -5.62 4.91
CA LYS A 225 15.09 -6.74 4.57
C LYS A 225 15.32 -6.73 3.07
N ARG A 226 16.45 -7.27 2.64
CA ARG A 226 16.72 -7.45 1.22
C ARG A 226 15.76 -8.46 0.63
N ASP A 227 15.15 -8.12 -0.51
CA ASP A 227 14.36 -9.05 -1.29
C ASP A 227 15.28 -10.13 -1.90
N PRO A 228 14.91 -11.41 -1.86
CA PRO A 228 15.73 -12.48 -2.44
C PRO A 228 16.03 -12.30 -3.93
N ARG A 229 15.17 -11.62 -4.68
CA ARG A 229 15.36 -11.30 -6.11
C ARG A 229 16.41 -10.20 -6.35
N ALA A 230 16.72 -9.41 -5.30
CA ALA A 230 17.71 -8.34 -5.30
C ALA A 230 18.67 -8.47 -4.10
N ALA A 231 19.10 -9.69 -3.76
CA ALA A 231 19.86 -10.01 -2.55
C ALA A 231 21.18 -9.21 -2.41
N GLU A 232 21.82 -8.86 -3.52
CA GLU A 232 23.05 -8.08 -3.54
C GLU A 232 22.82 -6.57 -3.37
N THR A 233 21.56 -6.10 -3.54
CA THR A 233 21.21 -4.68 -3.48
C THR A 233 20.98 -4.28 -2.01
N PRO A 234 21.70 -3.29 -1.47
CA PRO A 234 21.54 -2.88 -0.09
C PRO A 234 20.17 -2.22 0.13
N THR A 235 19.63 -2.37 1.34
CA THR A 235 18.45 -1.61 1.75
C THR A 235 18.83 -0.17 2.11
N ILE A 236 17.88 0.75 2.04
CA ILE A 236 18.08 2.14 2.49
C ILE A 236 18.49 2.17 3.97
N PHE A 237 18.00 1.24 4.80
CA PHE A 237 18.31 1.14 6.22
C PHE A 237 19.77 0.76 6.44
N GLU A 238 20.28 -0.24 5.71
CA GLU A 238 21.71 -0.63 5.74
C GLU A 238 22.62 0.54 5.30
N LEU A 239 22.17 1.29 4.30
CA LEU A 239 22.91 2.47 3.83
C LEU A 239 22.90 3.59 4.87
N MET A 240 21.74 3.90 5.47
CA MET A 240 21.67 4.89 6.55
C MET A 240 22.54 4.54 7.75
N ASP A 241 22.67 3.24 8.09
CA ASP A 241 23.59 2.78 9.13
C ASP A 241 25.04 3.01 8.70
N ARG A 242 25.42 2.63 7.48
CA ARG A 242 26.75 2.80 6.91
C ARG A 242 27.19 4.27 6.89
N TYR A 243 26.29 5.17 6.45
CA TYR A 243 26.57 6.60 6.32
C TYR A 243 26.33 7.39 7.60
N LYS A 244 25.89 6.73 8.69
CA LYS A 244 25.58 7.38 9.99
C LYS A 244 24.60 8.54 9.81
N THR A 245 23.55 8.30 9.03
CA THR A 245 22.51 9.30 8.76
C THR A 245 21.98 9.90 10.07
N PRO A 246 21.92 11.23 10.20
CA PRO A 246 21.35 11.90 11.37
C PRO A 246 19.93 11.42 11.67
N GLU A 247 19.58 11.32 12.96
CA GLU A 247 18.31 10.72 13.40
C GLU A 247 17.08 11.38 12.79
N VAL A 248 17.06 12.70 12.65
CA VAL A 248 15.93 13.42 12.04
C VAL A 248 15.75 13.04 10.55
N ASN A 249 16.87 12.88 9.81
CA ASN A 249 16.82 12.46 8.40
C ASN A 249 16.45 10.97 8.28
N ARG A 250 16.93 10.13 9.19
CA ARG A 250 16.53 8.73 9.28
C ARG A 250 15.02 8.60 9.48
N ARG A 251 14.46 9.31 10.46
CA ARG A 251 13.02 9.31 10.72
C ARG A 251 12.21 9.88 9.57
N ALA A 252 12.69 10.95 8.93
CA ALA A 252 12.05 11.49 7.73
C ALA A 252 12.02 10.45 6.60
N MET A 253 13.12 9.73 6.35
CA MET A 253 13.17 8.64 5.38
C MET A 253 12.22 7.50 5.76
N GLU A 254 12.13 7.12 7.04
CA GLU A 254 11.18 6.11 7.50
C GLU A 254 9.73 6.50 7.26
N VAL A 255 9.39 7.77 7.43
CA VAL A 255 8.06 8.30 7.09
C VAL A 255 7.82 8.20 5.58
N LEU A 256 8.78 8.62 4.75
CA LEU A 256 8.64 8.61 3.29
C LEU A 256 8.55 7.18 2.71
N ALA A 257 9.28 6.23 3.29
CA ALA A 257 9.23 4.82 2.91
C ALA A 257 8.06 4.04 3.52
N ALA A 258 7.33 4.61 4.46
CA ALA A 258 6.29 3.88 5.21
C ALA A 258 5.12 3.40 4.35
N GLY A 259 4.87 4.06 3.21
CA GLY A 259 3.88 3.63 2.23
C GLY A 259 4.03 2.16 1.82
N GLU A 260 5.26 1.66 1.77
CA GLU A 260 5.56 0.27 1.41
C GLU A 260 4.90 -0.74 2.34
N GLY A 261 4.82 -0.42 3.65
CA GLY A 261 4.15 -1.25 4.63
C GLY A 261 2.64 -1.29 4.47
N PHE A 262 2.04 -0.29 3.80
CA PHE A 262 0.62 -0.32 3.46
C PHE A 262 0.34 -1.21 2.24
N GLY A 263 1.24 -1.30 1.26
CA GLY A 263 1.05 -2.10 0.04
C GLY A 263 -0.22 -1.69 -0.72
N HIS A 264 -1.15 -2.62 -0.90
CA HIS A 264 -2.47 -2.38 -1.50
C HIS A 264 -3.58 -2.44 -0.44
N PRO A 265 -3.69 -1.43 0.45
CA PRO A 265 -4.45 -1.55 1.68
C PRO A 265 -5.95 -1.47 1.45
N MET A 266 -6.71 -2.22 2.26
CA MET A 266 -8.17 -2.10 2.36
C MET A 266 -8.56 -1.56 3.73
N MET A 267 -9.52 -0.64 3.77
CA MET A 267 -9.99 0.01 4.99
C MET A 267 -11.51 0.22 4.99
N ALA A 268 -12.10 0.25 6.19
CA ALA A 268 -13.49 0.61 6.42
C ALA A 268 -13.60 2.04 6.99
N PRO A 269 -14.76 2.71 6.82
CA PRO A 269 -15.03 4.03 7.39
C PRO A 269 -14.87 4.05 8.91
N PRO A 270 -14.51 5.20 9.51
CA PRO A 270 -14.56 5.38 10.96
C PRO A 270 -15.96 5.11 11.52
N GLY A 271 -16.03 4.42 12.64
CA GLY A 271 -17.31 4.10 13.30
C GLY A 271 -17.99 2.82 12.80
N THR A 272 -17.42 2.12 11.83
CA THR A 272 -17.91 0.77 11.44
C THR A 272 -17.90 -0.16 12.67
N PRO A 273 -19.00 -0.88 12.98
CA PRO A 273 -19.05 -1.80 14.12
C PRO A 273 -17.93 -2.84 14.06
N MET A 274 -17.27 -3.07 15.20
CA MET A 274 -16.07 -3.93 15.26
C MET A 274 -16.36 -5.40 14.95
N ASP A 275 -17.57 -5.88 15.19
CA ASP A 275 -18.02 -7.22 14.76
C ASP A 275 -17.97 -7.36 13.22
N ARG A 276 -18.38 -6.33 12.49
CA ARG A 276 -18.33 -6.28 11.03
C ARG A 276 -16.90 -6.13 10.50
N VAL A 277 -16.10 -5.29 11.15
CA VAL A 277 -14.67 -5.19 10.85
C VAL A 277 -13.99 -6.54 11.01
N LYS A 278 -14.30 -7.27 12.10
CA LYS A 278 -13.75 -8.59 12.33
C LYS A 278 -14.16 -9.58 11.22
N ILE A 279 -15.44 -9.60 10.82
CA ILE A 279 -15.92 -10.45 9.72
C ILE A 279 -15.14 -10.16 8.43
N LEU A 280 -14.95 -8.86 8.09
CA LEU A 280 -14.20 -8.46 6.90
C LEU A 280 -12.72 -8.85 6.98
N ARG A 281 -12.06 -8.67 8.13
CA ARG A 281 -10.66 -9.10 8.36
C ARG A 281 -10.49 -10.60 8.24
N ASP A 282 -11.38 -11.37 8.88
CA ASP A 282 -11.35 -12.84 8.83
C ASP A 282 -11.55 -13.35 7.38
N ALA A 283 -12.51 -12.74 6.65
CA ALA A 283 -12.76 -13.09 5.26
C ALA A 283 -11.59 -12.70 4.35
N TYR A 284 -10.98 -11.53 4.60
CA TYR A 284 -9.80 -11.04 3.89
C TYR A 284 -8.61 -12.01 4.05
N ALA A 285 -8.29 -12.38 5.29
CA ALA A 285 -7.20 -13.30 5.58
C ALA A 285 -7.43 -14.69 4.96
N LYS A 286 -8.66 -15.21 5.05
CA LYS A 286 -9.02 -16.49 4.43
C LYS A 286 -8.97 -16.45 2.92
N ALA A 287 -9.41 -15.35 2.30
CA ALA A 287 -9.35 -15.18 0.85
C ALA A 287 -7.91 -15.17 0.34
N LEU A 288 -6.98 -14.54 1.04
CA LEU A 288 -5.55 -14.55 0.69
C LEU A 288 -4.88 -15.93 0.88
N GLY A 289 -5.47 -16.82 1.65
CA GLY A 289 -5.07 -18.23 1.77
C GLY A 289 -5.80 -19.17 0.82
N ASP A 290 -6.78 -18.68 0.03
CA ASP A 290 -7.51 -19.50 -0.95
C ASP A 290 -6.57 -19.97 -2.08
N PRO A 291 -6.39 -21.27 -2.32
CA PRO A 291 -5.46 -21.78 -3.33
C PRO A 291 -5.74 -21.25 -4.76
N GLU A 292 -7.00 -21.00 -5.11
CA GLU A 292 -7.37 -20.46 -6.42
C GLU A 292 -6.93 -18.99 -6.55
N LEU A 293 -7.17 -18.18 -5.49
CA LEU A 293 -6.70 -16.78 -5.46
C LEU A 293 -5.17 -16.74 -5.54
N VAL A 294 -4.48 -17.57 -4.76
CA VAL A 294 -3.01 -17.62 -4.75
C VAL A 294 -2.48 -17.96 -6.14
N ALA A 295 -3.06 -19.00 -6.80
CA ALA A 295 -2.65 -19.39 -8.15
C ALA A 295 -2.90 -18.28 -9.18
N GLU A 296 -4.03 -17.57 -9.08
CA GLU A 296 -4.35 -16.45 -9.99
C GLU A 296 -3.41 -15.26 -9.77
N ALA A 297 -3.12 -14.90 -8.52
CA ALA A 297 -2.17 -13.84 -8.19
C ALA A 297 -0.78 -14.17 -8.73
N GLN A 298 -0.28 -15.39 -8.49
CA GLN A 298 1.03 -15.85 -8.99
C GLN A 298 1.11 -15.83 -10.51
N LYS A 299 0.04 -16.27 -11.21
CA LYS A 299 -0.03 -16.20 -12.67
C LYS A 299 0.05 -14.76 -13.19
N GLY A 300 -0.45 -13.78 -12.42
CA GLY A 300 -0.35 -12.36 -12.70
C GLY A 300 0.98 -11.73 -12.28
N GLY A 301 1.93 -12.51 -11.76
CA GLY A 301 3.22 -12.01 -11.26
C GLY A 301 3.13 -11.30 -9.89
N TRP A 302 2.03 -11.48 -9.16
CA TRP A 302 1.83 -10.88 -7.85
C TRP A 302 2.34 -11.78 -6.73
N VAL A 303 3.04 -11.16 -5.77
CA VAL A 303 3.50 -11.82 -4.55
C VAL A 303 2.50 -11.53 -3.44
N ILE A 304 2.10 -12.58 -2.71
CA ILE A 304 1.23 -12.45 -1.53
C ILE A 304 2.12 -12.47 -0.29
N GLU A 305 2.16 -11.35 0.42
CA GLU A 305 2.81 -11.17 1.73
C GLU A 305 1.84 -10.40 2.63
N PRO A 306 0.83 -11.06 3.20
CA PRO A 306 -0.28 -10.38 3.86
C PRO A 306 0.15 -9.52 5.04
N VAL A 307 -0.47 -8.35 5.16
CA VAL A 307 -0.38 -7.48 6.32
C VAL A 307 -1.74 -7.39 6.97
N SER A 308 -1.82 -7.68 8.27
CA SER A 308 -3.09 -7.63 8.98
C SER A 308 -3.62 -6.21 9.15
N GLY A 309 -4.94 -6.09 9.39
CA GLY A 309 -5.56 -4.80 9.66
C GLY A 309 -5.00 -4.15 10.94
N GLU A 310 -4.66 -4.94 11.94
CA GLU A 310 -4.05 -4.48 13.19
C GLU A 310 -2.63 -3.94 12.96
N GLU A 311 -1.86 -4.59 12.10
CA GLU A 311 -0.53 -4.13 11.75
C GLU A 311 -0.58 -2.81 10.95
N LEU A 312 -1.52 -2.69 10.00
CA LEU A 312 -1.76 -1.44 9.28
C LEU A 312 -2.23 -0.30 10.20
N GLN A 313 -3.08 -0.61 11.19
CA GLN A 313 -3.51 0.35 12.20
C GLN A 313 -2.33 0.89 13.01
N SER A 314 -1.48 -0.02 13.50
CA SER A 314 -0.27 0.34 14.24
C SER A 314 0.72 1.13 13.36
N LEU A 315 0.81 0.81 12.07
CA LEU A 315 1.64 1.56 11.12
C LEU A 315 1.13 2.98 10.95
N ALA A 316 -0.19 3.17 10.73
CA ALA A 316 -0.81 4.49 10.62
C ALA A 316 -0.56 5.34 11.87
N GLU A 317 -0.71 4.76 13.05
CA GLU A 317 -0.45 5.45 14.32
C GLU A 317 1.01 5.90 14.45
N ARG A 318 1.96 5.01 14.18
CA ARG A 318 3.41 5.34 14.27
C ARG A 318 3.83 6.43 13.30
N ILE A 319 3.31 6.40 12.06
CA ILE A 319 3.69 7.37 11.03
C ILE A 319 3.12 8.74 11.35
N MET A 320 1.86 8.80 11.75
CA MET A 320 1.17 10.07 11.95
C MET A 320 1.58 10.80 13.24
N VAL A 321 2.28 10.12 14.16
CA VAL A 321 2.77 10.71 15.41
C VAL A 321 4.29 10.91 15.33
N GLN A 322 4.72 12.04 14.78
CA GLN A 322 6.13 12.41 14.66
C GLN A 322 6.43 13.73 15.37
N PRO A 323 7.65 13.90 15.88
CA PRO A 323 8.11 15.19 16.40
C PRO A 323 8.07 16.29 15.33
N PRO A 324 7.85 17.55 15.72
CA PRO A 324 7.75 18.65 14.76
C PRO A 324 8.96 18.79 13.83
N GLU A 325 10.17 18.50 14.31
CA GLU A 325 11.39 18.53 13.51
C GLU A 325 11.37 17.50 12.37
N VAL A 326 10.79 16.32 12.59
CA VAL A 326 10.64 15.29 11.54
C VAL A 326 9.58 15.72 10.52
N VAL A 327 8.46 16.27 10.99
CA VAL A 327 7.42 16.80 10.09
C VAL A 327 7.98 17.91 9.21
N ASN A 328 8.72 18.86 9.79
CA ASN A 328 9.36 19.96 9.06
C ASN A 328 10.41 19.44 8.08
N GLN A 329 11.17 18.41 8.46
CA GLN A 329 12.14 17.78 7.58
C GLN A 329 11.47 17.12 6.37
N VAL A 330 10.38 16.36 6.58
CA VAL A 330 9.61 15.77 5.47
C VAL A 330 9.04 16.87 4.57
N LYS A 331 8.43 17.93 5.13
CA LYS A 331 7.93 19.06 4.34
C LYS A 331 9.02 19.70 3.50
N ARG A 332 10.23 19.90 4.07
CA ARG A 332 11.39 20.45 3.36
C ARG A 332 11.80 19.56 2.20
N ILE A 333 11.91 18.24 2.44
CA ILE A 333 12.25 17.26 1.41
C ILE A 333 11.25 17.30 0.27
N LEU A 334 9.95 17.33 0.59
CA LEU A 334 8.88 17.36 -0.40
C LEU A 334 8.63 18.75 -1.00
N ARG A 335 9.36 19.77 -0.54
CA ARG A 335 9.20 21.18 -0.96
C ARG A 335 7.78 21.71 -0.78
N VAL A 336 7.07 21.21 0.24
CA VAL A 336 5.75 21.69 0.62
C VAL A 336 5.92 22.92 1.52
N LYS A 337 5.17 24.00 1.23
CA LYS A 337 5.18 25.25 2.01
C LYS A 337 4.41 25.11 3.32
#